data_2d6e74a97b5072af1d427e09e8b238e3
#
_entry.id   2d6e74a97b5072af1d427e09e8b238e3
#
_cell.length_a   1.000
_cell.length_b   1.000
_cell.length_c   1.000
_cell.angle_alpha   90.00
_cell.angle_beta   90.00
_cell.angle_gamma   90.00
#
_symmetry.space_group_name_H-M   'P 1'
#
loop_
_entity.id
_entity.type
_entity.pdbx_description
1 polymer ?
#
loop_
_entity_poly.entity_id
_entity_poly.type
_entity_poly.pdbx_seq_one_letter_code
_entity_poly.pdbx_strand_id
1 'polypeptide(L)'
;MAGAGGPEGAPRVLVLGATGGCGGPAVGRLLERGAAVTAVVRSAGRLPPAVRGHPRLRVVEAPGGHLGLDLREHLRGCGAVVSSLGHNLSLRGIWGPPWRLCRDTVRQAAGACRDLKAPGAPIRLILVSTEGVSRPDGADPPRGFAERLLLGALSLLLPPVADNEAALAVLGQEVAGDLNPYVEFCAVRPSDMDDGERSEYTLHETLQHGAFSGAGASSRANVGHFMAELATDDALWARWRGKYPHLLNAAPPA
;
A
#
# COMPACT_ATOMS: atom_id res chain seq x y z
N MET A 1 24.32 11.01 17.85
CA MET A 1 24.43 9.56 17.74
C MET A 1 24.30 9.17 16.29
N ALA A 2 25.37 8.59 15.73
CA ALA A 2 25.45 8.25 14.31
C ALA A 2 24.43 7.15 13.96
N GLY A 3 23.63 7.38 12.93
CA GLY A 3 22.70 6.40 12.42
C GLY A 3 23.46 5.18 11.90
N ALA A 4 23.05 3.98 12.33
CA ALA A 4 23.55 2.73 11.80
C ALA A 4 23.31 2.67 10.29
N GLY A 5 24.35 2.93 9.52
CA GLY A 5 24.37 2.73 8.07
C GLY A 5 24.31 1.22 7.81
N GLY A 6 23.21 0.75 7.24
CA GLY A 6 23.19 -0.59 6.65
C GLY A 6 24.22 -0.69 5.53
N PRO A 7 24.56 -1.92 5.06
CA PRO A 7 25.54 -2.11 4.00
C PRO A 7 25.17 -1.26 2.78
N GLU A 8 26.18 -0.60 2.20
CA GLU A 8 26.02 0.19 0.96
C GLU A 8 25.35 -0.67 -0.10
N GLY A 9 24.22 -0.22 -0.62
CA GLY A 9 23.47 -0.92 -1.66
C GLY A 9 22.17 -1.62 -1.22
N ALA A 10 21.87 -1.74 0.10
CA ALA A 10 20.62 -2.35 0.53
C ALA A 10 19.41 -1.44 0.20
N PRO A 11 18.31 -1.98 -0.35
CA PRO A 11 17.09 -1.21 -0.58
C PRO A 11 16.60 -0.55 0.72
N ARG A 12 16.25 0.73 0.66
CA ARG A 12 15.67 1.46 1.81
C ARG A 12 14.21 1.72 1.53
N VAL A 13 13.34 1.31 2.46
CA VAL A 13 11.89 1.34 2.27
C VAL A 13 11.22 2.02 3.47
N LEU A 14 10.37 3.01 3.19
CA LEU A 14 9.47 3.58 4.17
C LEU A 14 8.17 2.78 4.18
N VAL A 15 7.72 2.35 5.37
CA VAL A 15 6.47 1.60 5.53
C VAL A 15 5.49 2.39 6.40
N LEU A 16 4.34 2.72 5.84
CA LEU A 16 3.18 3.31 6.50
C LEU A 16 2.14 2.21 6.74
N GLY A 17 1.68 2.05 7.97
CA GLY A 17 0.76 0.98 8.33
C GLY A 17 1.44 -0.34 8.74
N ALA A 18 2.70 -0.32 9.15
CA ALA A 18 3.53 -1.47 9.52
C ALA A 18 2.94 -2.37 10.63
N THR A 19 1.97 -1.88 11.40
CA THR A 19 1.27 -2.64 12.47
C THR A 19 -0.04 -3.26 12.01
N GLY A 20 -0.41 -3.09 10.74
CA GLY A 20 -1.63 -3.64 10.13
C GLY A 20 -1.42 -5.06 9.61
N GLY A 21 -2.53 -5.72 9.25
CA GLY A 21 -2.53 -7.11 8.79
C GLY A 21 -1.68 -7.36 7.53
N CYS A 22 -1.64 -6.40 6.57
CA CYS A 22 -0.75 -6.50 5.40
C CYS A 22 0.64 -5.89 5.68
N GLY A 23 0.68 -4.81 6.47
CA GLY A 23 1.93 -4.10 6.74
C GLY A 23 2.92 -4.88 7.58
N GLY A 24 2.46 -5.65 8.56
CA GLY A 24 3.32 -6.53 9.36
C GLY A 24 4.05 -7.58 8.50
N PRO A 25 3.34 -8.39 7.71
CA PRO A 25 3.95 -9.28 6.74
C PRO A 25 4.88 -8.59 5.73
N ALA A 26 4.52 -7.40 5.25
CA ALA A 26 5.38 -6.64 4.35
C ALA A 26 6.71 -6.25 5.02
N VAL A 27 6.67 -5.77 6.26
CA VAL A 27 7.90 -5.46 7.03
C VAL A 27 8.75 -6.70 7.22
N GLY A 28 8.16 -7.82 7.63
CA GLY A 28 8.88 -9.08 7.80
C GLY A 28 9.60 -9.48 6.51
N ARG A 29 8.87 -9.49 5.40
CA ARG A 29 9.42 -9.87 4.10
C ARG A 29 10.50 -8.91 3.60
N LEU A 30 10.35 -7.60 3.77
CA LEU A 30 11.38 -6.61 3.43
C LEU A 30 12.69 -6.87 4.21
N LEU A 31 12.59 -7.15 5.50
CA LEU A 31 13.75 -7.46 6.34
C LEU A 31 14.44 -8.75 5.94
N GLU A 32 13.68 -9.81 5.60
CA GLU A 32 14.20 -11.07 5.04
C GLU A 32 14.96 -10.84 3.74
N ARG A 33 14.49 -9.94 2.89
CA ARG A 33 15.17 -9.54 1.64
C ARG A 33 16.37 -8.61 1.86
N GLY A 34 16.69 -8.32 3.12
CA GLY A 34 17.85 -7.48 3.47
C GLY A 34 17.61 -5.98 3.34
N ALA A 35 16.38 -5.53 3.13
CA ALA A 35 16.07 -4.11 3.07
C ALA A 35 16.25 -3.42 4.43
N ALA A 36 16.64 -2.15 4.40
CA ALA A 36 16.57 -1.27 5.55
C ALA A 36 15.18 -0.62 5.60
N VAL A 37 14.41 -0.92 6.65
CA VAL A 37 13.02 -0.49 6.78
C VAL A 37 12.89 0.65 7.78
N THR A 38 12.21 1.73 7.39
CA THR A 38 11.72 2.75 8.33
C THR A 38 10.22 2.57 8.46
N ALA A 39 9.74 2.13 9.63
CA ALA A 39 8.33 1.93 9.91
C ALA A 39 7.77 3.12 10.71
N VAL A 40 6.80 3.85 10.14
CA VAL A 40 6.05 4.86 10.87
C VAL A 40 4.81 4.22 11.49
N VAL A 41 4.74 4.28 12.81
CA VAL A 41 3.70 3.60 13.60
C VAL A 41 3.12 4.53 14.66
N ARG A 42 1.87 4.30 15.06
CA ARG A 42 1.27 5.03 16.18
C ARG A 42 1.81 4.57 17.55
N SER A 43 2.26 3.32 17.63
CA SER A 43 2.86 2.72 18.80
C SER A 43 3.75 1.54 18.40
N ALA A 44 5.02 1.56 18.81
CA ALA A 44 6.00 0.50 18.53
C ALA A 44 5.60 -0.84 19.15
N GLY A 45 4.91 -0.82 20.28
CA GLY A 45 4.40 -2.02 20.94
C GLY A 45 3.39 -2.83 20.14
N ARG A 46 2.87 -2.29 19.03
CA ARG A 46 1.93 -2.98 18.12
C ARG A 46 2.61 -3.65 16.91
N LEU A 47 3.91 -3.46 16.74
CA LEU A 47 4.64 -4.19 15.70
C LEU A 47 4.62 -5.70 15.99
N PRO A 48 4.62 -6.55 14.95
CA PRO A 48 4.74 -8.00 15.15
C PRO A 48 5.99 -8.34 15.99
N PRO A 49 5.89 -9.24 16.97
CA PRO A 49 7.03 -9.60 17.81
C PRO A 49 8.27 -10.04 17.03
N ALA A 50 8.07 -10.76 15.92
CA ALA A 50 9.13 -11.29 15.07
C ALA A 50 10.03 -10.22 14.44
N VAL A 51 9.57 -8.98 14.28
CA VAL A 51 10.35 -7.90 13.65
C VAL A 51 10.91 -6.90 14.67
N ARG A 52 10.44 -6.94 15.93
CA ARG A 52 10.89 -6.01 16.96
C ARG A 52 12.39 -6.17 17.25
N GLY A 53 13.09 -5.05 17.33
CA GLY A 53 14.54 -5.07 17.61
C GLY A 53 15.40 -5.53 16.43
N HIS A 54 14.83 -5.78 15.26
CA HIS A 54 15.62 -6.14 14.09
C HIS A 54 16.60 -5.00 13.72
N PRO A 55 17.90 -5.26 13.49
CA PRO A 55 18.93 -4.23 13.31
C PRO A 55 18.71 -3.33 12.09
N ARG A 56 17.96 -3.80 11.10
CA ARG A 56 17.60 -3.03 9.88
C ARG A 56 16.22 -2.38 9.97
N LEU A 57 15.54 -2.45 11.11
CA LEU A 57 14.25 -1.80 11.34
C LEU A 57 14.43 -0.55 12.20
N ARG A 58 14.19 0.61 11.59
CA ARG A 58 14.04 1.87 12.30
C ARG A 58 12.56 2.13 12.55
N VAL A 59 12.17 2.35 13.79
CA VAL A 59 10.81 2.67 14.18
C VAL A 59 10.68 4.16 14.44
N VAL A 60 9.67 4.79 13.84
CA VAL A 60 9.29 6.19 14.09
C VAL A 60 7.90 6.18 14.70
N GLU A 61 7.81 6.56 15.96
CA GLU A 61 6.51 6.69 16.62
C GLU A 61 5.85 8.03 16.32
N ALA A 62 4.62 7.97 15.86
CA ALA A 62 3.74 9.10 15.56
C ALA A 62 2.36 8.82 16.16
N PRO A 63 2.13 9.08 17.45
CA PRO A 63 0.86 8.77 18.11
C PRO A 63 -0.36 9.42 17.46
N GLY A 64 -0.21 10.61 16.88
CA GLY A 64 -1.24 11.31 16.07
C GLY A 64 -1.39 10.80 14.64
N GLY A 65 -0.58 9.82 14.23
CA GLY A 65 -0.52 9.32 12.85
C GLY A 65 0.51 10.07 12.00
N HIS A 66 0.84 9.48 10.85
CA HIS A 66 1.89 9.97 9.96
C HIS A 66 1.56 11.28 9.24
N LEU A 67 0.27 11.64 9.08
CA LEU A 67 -0.15 12.86 8.37
C LEU A 67 0.38 14.15 9.04
N GLY A 68 0.71 14.10 10.33
CA GLY A 68 1.34 15.20 11.05
C GLY A 68 2.88 15.26 10.92
N LEU A 69 3.50 14.32 10.22
CA LEU A 69 4.95 14.25 10.04
C LEU A 69 5.40 14.89 8.73
N ASP A 70 6.60 15.43 8.70
CA ASP A 70 7.29 15.71 7.45
C ASP A 70 7.88 14.42 6.86
N LEU A 71 7.19 13.80 5.90
CA LEU A 71 7.66 12.56 5.28
C LEU A 71 8.99 12.72 4.55
N ARG A 72 9.39 13.94 4.15
CA ARG A 72 10.68 14.18 3.47
C ARG A 72 11.86 13.73 4.32
N GLU A 73 11.77 13.90 5.64
CA GLU A 73 12.83 13.44 6.57
C GLU A 73 13.01 11.92 6.57
N HIS A 74 11.93 11.19 6.32
CA HIS A 74 11.92 9.73 6.35
C HIS A 74 12.08 9.09 4.97
N LEU A 75 11.85 9.86 3.91
CA LEU A 75 12.00 9.44 2.52
C LEU A 75 13.42 9.59 1.96
N ARG A 76 14.27 10.38 2.62
CA ARG A 76 15.64 10.60 2.13
C ARG A 76 16.41 9.29 1.99
N GLY A 77 16.84 9.00 0.75
CA GLY A 77 17.56 7.78 0.39
C GLY A 77 16.69 6.52 0.36
N CYS A 78 15.36 6.64 0.46
CA CYS A 78 14.46 5.52 0.21
C CYS A 78 14.23 5.35 -1.30
N GLY A 79 14.23 4.09 -1.76
CA GLY A 79 13.82 3.73 -3.11
C GLY A 79 12.33 3.41 -3.22
N ALA A 80 11.65 3.16 -2.08
CA ALA A 80 10.23 2.82 -2.08
C ALA A 80 9.49 3.32 -0.83
N VAL A 81 8.19 3.54 -1.00
CA VAL A 81 7.18 3.74 0.05
C VAL A 81 6.14 2.65 -0.07
N VAL A 82 5.91 1.92 0.99
CA VAL A 82 4.83 0.93 1.11
C VAL A 82 3.76 1.49 2.02
N SER A 83 2.56 1.74 1.47
CA SER A 83 1.40 2.18 2.23
C SER A 83 0.37 1.06 2.31
N SER A 84 0.26 0.45 3.49
CA SER A 84 -0.78 -0.54 3.83
C SER A 84 -1.80 0.05 4.81
N LEU A 85 -2.08 1.33 4.65
CA LEU A 85 -3.04 2.04 5.48
C LEU A 85 -4.46 1.79 5.01
N GLY A 86 -5.35 1.66 5.97
CA GLY A 86 -6.77 1.55 5.78
C GLY A 86 -7.50 1.98 7.06
N HIS A 87 -8.79 2.21 6.93
CA HIS A 87 -9.63 2.55 8.07
C HIS A 87 -9.91 1.31 8.94
N ASN A 88 -9.94 1.47 10.25
CA ASN A 88 -10.42 0.42 11.13
C ASN A 88 -11.94 0.25 10.97
N LEU A 89 -12.44 -0.99 11.05
CA LEU A 89 -13.87 -1.31 10.96
C LEU A 89 -14.64 -1.03 12.26
N SER A 90 -14.19 -0.08 13.07
CA SER A 90 -14.93 0.44 14.23
C SER A 90 -15.73 1.67 13.84
N LEU A 91 -16.77 2.00 14.60
CA LEU A 91 -17.58 3.21 14.36
C LEU A 91 -16.71 4.47 14.24
N ARG A 92 -15.72 4.63 15.13
CA ARG A 92 -14.78 5.74 15.09
C ARG A 92 -13.81 5.66 13.89
N GLY A 93 -13.47 4.47 13.44
CA GLY A 93 -12.60 4.27 12.28
C GLY A 93 -13.32 4.53 10.95
N ILE A 94 -14.63 4.29 10.90
CA ILE A 94 -15.45 4.49 9.70
C ILE A 94 -15.90 5.95 9.59
N TRP A 95 -16.43 6.53 10.69
CA TRP A 95 -17.03 7.87 10.68
C TRP A 95 -16.24 8.92 11.47
N GLY A 96 -15.04 8.60 11.97
CA GLY A 96 -14.15 9.53 12.66
C GLY A 96 -12.95 9.96 11.82
N PRO A 97 -12.26 11.04 12.24
CA PRO A 97 -11.06 11.50 11.55
C PRO A 97 -9.88 10.48 11.69
N PRO A 98 -8.98 10.45 10.70
CA PRO A 98 -8.97 11.23 9.46
C PRO A 98 -9.89 10.62 8.39
N TRP A 99 -10.81 11.42 7.86
CA TRP A 99 -11.84 10.98 6.90
C TRP A 99 -11.29 10.55 5.54
N ARG A 100 -10.07 10.98 5.22
CA ARG A 100 -9.40 10.77 3.92
C ARG A 100 -7.97 10.29 4.10
N LEU A 101 -7.81 9.30 4.97
CA LEU A 101 -6.52 8.74 5.34
C LEU A 101 -5.70 8.25 4.14
N CYS A 102 -6.32 7.43 3.27
CA CYS A 102 -5.63 6.83 2.13
C CYS A 102 -5.28 7.88 1.08
N ARG A 103 -6.24 8.74 0.73
CA ARG A 103 -6.03 9.84 -0.21
C ARG A 103 -4.94 10.80 0.26
N ASP A 104 -5.03 11.27 1.50
CA ASP A 104 -4.10 12.27 2.02
C ASP A 104 -2.69 11.69 2.18
N THR A 105 -2.59 10.39 2.47
CA THR A 105 -1.30 9.67 2.47
C THR A 105 -0.66 9.65 1.09
N VAL A 106 -1.43 9.32 0.03
CA VAL A 106 -0.91 9.32 -1.35
C VAL A 106 -0.41 10.72 -1.72
N ARG A 107 -1.20 11.75 -1.45
CA ARG A 107 -0.80 13.15 -1.71
C ARG A 107 0.45 13.57 -0.95
N GLN A 108 0.52 13.24 0.34
CA GLN A 108 1.67 13.56 1.18
C GLN A 108 2.93 12.85 0.67
N ALA A 109 2.85 11.56 0.33
CA ALA A 109 3.99 10.80 -0.19
C ALA A 109 4.44 11.34 -1.55
N ALA A 110 3.51 11.53 -2.49
CA ALA A 110 3.81 12.07 -3.81
C ALA A 110 4.37 13.50 -3.76
N GLY A 111 3.81 14.34 -2.89
CA GLY A 111 4.32 15.70 -2.64
C GLY A 111 5.73 15.69 -2.05
N ALA A 112 5.98 14.84 -1.06
CA ALA A 112 7.30 14.69 -0.47
C ALA A 112 8.36 14.21 -1.48
N CYS A 113 8.01 13.29 -2.38
CA CYS A 113 8.90 12.86 -3.47
C CYS A 113 9.22 14.02 -4.42
N ARG A 114 8.21 14.82 -4.79
CA ARG A 114 8.38 16.01 -5.63
C ARG A 114 9.29 17.06 -4.99
N ASP A 115 9.10 17.31 -3.69
CA ASP A 115 9.88 18.30 -2.95
C ASP A 115 11.34 17.86 -2.77
N LEU A 116 11.57 16.57 -2.55
CA LEU A 116 12.92 16.01 -2.41
C LEU A 116 13.71 16.08 -3.70
N LYS A 117 13.05 15.95 -4.87
CA LYS A 117 13.70 15.90 -6.19
C LYS A 117 14.93 14.98 -6.16
N ALA A 118 14.77 13.82 -5.52
CA ALA A 118 15.88 12.89 -5.31
C ALA A 118 16.51 12.51 -6.66
N PRO A 119 17.83 12.59 -6.80
CA PRO A 119 18.49 12.15 -8.02
C PRO A 119 18.36 10.63 -8.16
N GLY A 120 18.28 10.16 -9.39
CA GLY A 120 18.21 8.74 -9.71
C GLY A 120 16.82 8.29 -10.16
N ALA A 121 16.50 7.02 -9.92
CA ALA A 121 15.20 6.45 -10.30
C ALA A 121 14.06 7.04 -9.43
N PRO A 122 12.84 7.16 -10.00
CA PRO A 122 11.66 7.55 -9.23
C PRO A 122 11.42 6.64 -8.02
N ILE A 123 10.92 7.22 -6.93
CA ILE A 123 10.54 6.46 -5.73
C ILE A 123 9.31 5.61 -6.05
N ARG A 124 9.33 4.32 -5.69
CA ARG A 124 8.22 3.39 -5.87
C ARG A 124 7.16 3.62 -4.79
N LEU A 125 5.99 4.11 -5.14
CA LEU A 125 4.83 4.23 -4.24
C LEU A 125 3.92 3.02 -4.40
N ILE A 126 3.90 2.15 -3.41
CA ILE A 126 3.13 0.91 -3.40
C ILE A 126 1.97 1.07 -2.43
N LEU A 127 0.75 1.01 -2.95
CA LEU A 127 -0.49 1.23 -2.20
C LEU A 127 -1.32 -0.04 -2.15
N VAL A 128 -1.89 -0.36 -0.98
CA VAL A 128 -3.01 -1.30 -0.88
C VAL A 128 -4.32 -0.53 -1.10
N SER A 129 -5.14 -1.03 -2.00
CA SER A 129 -6.51 -0.60 -2.24
C SER A 129 -7.47 -1.79 -2.04
N THR A 130 -8.49 -1.94 -2.86
CA THR A 130 -9.49 -3.02 -2.81
C THR A 130 -10.07 -3.29 -4.19
N GLU A 131 -10.56 -4.49 -4.44
CA GLU A 131 -11.34 -4.83 -5.63
C GLU A 131 -12.64 -4.00 -5.78
N GLY A 132 -13.15 -3.43 -4.69
CA GLY A 132 -14.29 -2.54 -4.71
C GLY A 132 -14.06 -1.26 -5.52
N VAL A 133 -12.80 -0.87 -5.76
CA VAL A 133 -12.45 0.34 -6.51
C VAL A 133 -12.02 -0.01 -7.93
N SER A 134 -12.69 0.59 -8.91
CA SER A 134 -12.32 0.47 -10.32
C SER A 134 -11.10 1.33 -10.66
N ARG A 135 -10.37 0.93 -11.68
CA ARG A 135 -9.23 1.69 -12.23
C ARG A 135 -9.70 3.05 -12.75
N PRO A 136 -8.96 4.13 -12.44
CA PRO A 136 -9.30 5.48 -12.94
C PRO A 136 -9.25 5.60 -14.47
N ASP A 137 -8.46 4.75 -15.14
CA ASP A 137 -8.31 4.73 -16.61
C ASP A 137 -9.43 3.95 -17.33
N GLY A 138 -10.39 3.37 -16.59
CA GLY A 138 -11.53 2.65 -17.16
C GLY A 138 -11.22 1.30 -17.78
N ALA A 139 -10.03 0.75 -17.62
CA ALA A 139 -9.62 -0.51 -18.24
C ALA A 139 -10.17 -1.77 -17.55
N ASP A 140 -10.84 -1.64 -16.41
CA ASP A 140 -11.53 -2.77 -15.78
C ASP A 140 -12.79 -3.17 -16.59
N PRO A 141 -13.20 -4.44 -16.53
CA PRO A 141 -14.50 -4.85 -17.07
C PRO A 141 -15.65 -4.01 -16.48
N PRO A 142 -16.68 -3.69 -17.28
CA PRO A 142 -17.81 -2.92 -16.80
C PRO A 142 -18.56 -3.66 -15.69
N ARG A 143 -18.79 -3.00 -14.58
CA ARG A 143 -19.58 -3.55 -13.48
C ARG A 143 -21.06 -3.60 -13.82
N GLY A 144 -21.76 -4.61 -13.34
CA GLY A 144 -23.21 -4.71 -13.48
C GLY A 144 -23.94 -3.50 -12.87
N PHE A 145 -25.14 -3.20 -13.37
CA PHE A 145 -25.92 -2.05 -12.91
C PHE A 145 -26.19 -2.09 -11.38
N ALA A 146 -26.63 -3.24 -10.86
CA ALA A 146 -26.89 -3.41 -9.43
C ALA A 146 -25.62 -3.23 -8.57
N GLU A 147 -24.49 -3.76 -9.03
CA GLU A 147 -23.19 -3.59 -8.35
C GLU A 147 -22.77 -2.11 -8.32
N ARG A 148 -22.91 -1.41 -9.42
CA ARG A 148 -22.61 0.04 -9.50
C ARG A 148 -23.48 0.85 -8.54
N LEU A 149 -24.78 0.56 -8.48
CA LEU A 149 -25.70 1.23 -7.57
C LEU A 149 -25.32 0.98 -6.11
N LEU A 150 -25.00 -0.28 -5.77
CA LEU A 150 -24.61 -0.66 -4.41
C LEU A 150 -23.27 -0.02 -4.00
N LEU A 151 -22.25 -0.09 -4.86
CA LEU A 151 -20.95 0.55 -4.61
C LEU A 151 -21.11 2.08 -4.46
N GLY A 152 -21.93 2.71 -5.29
CA GLY A 152 -22.23 4.14 -5.18
C GLY A 152 -22.92 4.50 -3.85
N ALA A 153 -23.87 3.69 -3.41
CA ALA A 153 -24.51 3.86 -2.11
C ALA A 153 -23.51 3.66 -0.95
N LEU A 154 -22.64 2.64 -1.04
CA LEU A 154 -21.61 2.40 -0.03
C LEU A 154 -20.59 3.54 0.00
N SER A 155 -20.16 4.05 -1.16
CA SER A 155 -19.25 5.20 -1.24
C SER A 155 -19.85 6.46 -0.59
N LEU A 156 -21.15 6.65 -0.71
CA LEU A 156 -21.85 7.76 -0.07
C LEU A 156 -22.01 7.59 1.46
N LEU A 157 -22.24 6.35 1.92
CA LEU A 157 -22.53 6.06 3.32
C LEU A 157 -21.29 5.72 4.15
N LEU A 158 -20.26 5.19 3.51
CA LEU A 158 -19.04 4.72 4.16
C LEU A 158 -17.81 5.51 3.69
N PRO A 159 -17.35 6.50 4.45
CA PRO A 159 -16.17 7.30 4.13
C PRO A 159 -14.94 6.50 3.72
N PRO A 160 -14.63 5.30 4.28
CA PRO A 160 -13.52 4.48 3.84
C PRO A 160 -13.58 4.04 2.38
N VAL A 161 -14.79 3.79 1.84
CA VAL A 161 -14.98 3.40 0.44
C VAL A 161 -14.63 4.58 -0.47
N ALA A 162 -15.24 5.75 -0.20
CA ALA A 162 -14.96 6.99 -0.91
C ALA A 162 -13.48 7.41 -0.81
N ASP A 163 -12.82 7.15 0.32
CA ASP A 163 -11.41 7.47 0.52
C ASP A 163 -10.48 6.59 -0.35
N ASN A 164 -10.77 5.29 -0.48
CA ASN A 164 -10.03 4.40 -1.37
C ASN A 164 -10.20 4.82 -2.85
N GLU A 165 -11.42 5.17 -3.28
CA GLU A 165 -11.66 5.71 -4.63
C GLU A 165 -10.86 7.00 -4.85
N ALA A 166 -10.90 7.93 -3.90
CA ALA A 166 -10.17 9.17 -3.97
C ALA A 166 -8.64 8.98 -3.99
N ALA A 167 -8.13 7.96 -3.28
CA ALA A 167 -6.70 7.63 -3.30
C ALA A 167 -6.24 7.17 -4.69
N LEU A 168 -7.01 6.31 -5.37
CA LEU A 168 -6.70 5.88 -6.73
C LEU A 168 -6.86 7.03 -7.74
N ALA A 169 -7.87 7.88 -7.56
CA ALA A 169 -8.05 9.06 -8.40
C ALA A 169 -6.83 10.00 -8.32
N VAL A 170 -6.26 10.21 -7.12
CA VAL A 170 -5.04 11.00 -6.94
C VAL A 170 -3.86 10.38 -7.68
N LEU A 171 -3.70 9.05 -7.66
CA LEU A 171 -2.64 8.39 -8.44
C LEU A 171 -2.76 8.70 -9.93
N GLY A 172 -3.97 8.62 -10.49
CA GLY A 172 -4.22 8.92 -11.90
C GLY A 172 -4.06 10.40 -12.27
N GLN A 173 -4.42 11.31 -11.37
CA GLN A 173 -4.48 12.75 -11.63
C GLN A 173 -3.21 13.52 -11.24
N GLU A 174 -2.43 13.04 -10.29
CA GLU A 174 -1.31 13.78 -9.70
C GLU A 174 0.03 13.03 -9.79
N VAL A 175 0.02 11.72 -10.13
CA VAL A 175 1.22 10.87 -10.11
C VAL A 175 1.48 10.22 -11.47
N ALA A 176 0.44 9.74 -12.17
CA ALA A 176 0.60 8.96 -13.38
C ALA A 176 1.30 9.72 -14.52
N GLY A 177 2.11 8.99 -15.30
CA GLY A 177 2.84 9.57 -16.43
C GLY A 177 3.87 10.61 -15.96
N ASP A 178 3.96 11.72 -16.68
CA ASP A 178 4.93 12.79 -16.43
C ASP A 178 4.45 13.83 -15.40
N LEU A 179 3.30 13.62 -14.75
CA LEU A 179 2.75 14.57 -13.77
C LEU A 179 3.63 14.72 -12.54
N ASN A 180 4.31 13.64 -12.13
CA ASN A 180 5.30 13.67 -11.06
C ASN A 180 6.47 12.73 -11.39
N PRO A 181 7.54 13.23 -12.02
CA PRO A 181 8.66 12.41 -12.48
C PRO A 181 9.52 11.82 -11.35
N TYR A 182 9.24 12.16 -10.11
CA TYR A 182 9.99 11.70 -8.93
C TYR A 182 9.35 10.51 -8.23
N VAL A 183 8.18 10.06 -8.69
CA VAL A 183 7.47 8.93 -8.11
C VAL A 183 6.75 8.14 -9.20
N GLU A 184 6.86 6.81 -9.11
CA GLU A 184 6.02 5.86 -9.86
C GLU A 184 5.17 5.09 -8.87
N PHE A 185 4.05 4.51 -9.29
CA PHE A 185 3.15 3.82 -8.38
C PHE A 185 2.78 2.41 -8.84
N CYS A 186 2.33 1.60 -7.89
CA CYS A 186 1.55 0.39 -8.10
C CYS A 186 0.47 0.30 -7.01
N ALA A 187 -0.79 0.17 -7.39
CA ALA A 187 -1.90 0.05 -6.44
C ALA A 187 -2.46 -1.37 -6.45
N VAL A 188 -2.13 -2.14 -5.42
CA VAL A 188 -2.57 -3.53 -5.27
C VAL A 188 -4.03 -3.56 -4.85
N ARG A 189 -4.87 -4.30 -5.57
CA ARG A 189 -6.30 -4.47 -5.29
C ARG A 189 -6.58 -5.91 -4.88
N PRO A 190 -6.46 -6.26 -3.60
CA PRO A 190 -6.85 -7.59 -3.14
C PRO A 190 -8.37 -7.76 -3.18
N SER A 191 -8.81 -9.00 -3.33
CA SER A 191 -10.18 -9.45 -3.03
C SER A 191 -10.43 -9.46 -1.52
N ASP A 192 -11.53 -10.07 -1.08
CA ASP A 192 -11.85 -10.22 0.33
C ASP A 192 -10.64 -10.74 1.11
N MET A 193 -10.18 -9.94 2.07
CA MET A 193 -8.94 -10.24 2.79
C MET A 193 -9.20 -11.11 4.02
N ASP A 194 -8.51 -12.25 4.07
CA ASP A 194 -8.44 -13.13 5.23
C ASP A 194 -7.09 -13.03 5.98
N ASP A 195 -6.99 -13.67 7.14
CA ASP A 195 -5.77 -13.80 7.95
C ASP A 195 -5.02 -15.13 7.68
N GLY A 196 -5.23 -15.71 6.50
CA GLY A 196 -4.52 -16.91 6.07
C GLY A 196 -3.00 -16.69 5.94
N GLU A 197 -2.27 -17.80 6.02
CA GLU A 197 -0.84 -17.80 5.82
C GLU A 197 -0.46 -17.44 4.38
N ARG A 198 0.83 -17.19 4.16
CA ARG A 198 1.36 -17.01 2.82
C ARG A 198 1.19 -18.29 2.00
N SER A 199 0.58 -18.16 0.85
CA SER A 199 0.35 -19.24 -0.11
C SER A 199 0.72 -18.76 -1.52
N GLU A 200 0.50 -19.58 -2.53
CA GLU A 200 0.54 -19.13 -3.90
C GLU A 200 -0.62 -18.17 -4.21
N TYR A 201 -0.36 -17.19 -5.09
CA TYR A 201 -1.35 -16.21 -5.52
C TYR A 201 -1.15 -15.86 -6.99
N THR A 202 -2.21 -15.38 -7.62
CA THR A 202 -2.22 -14.89 -8.99
C THR A 202 -2.41 -13.38 -9.04
N LEU A 203 -1.88 -12.78 -10.09
CA LEU A 203 -1.95 -11.34 -10.32
C LEU A 203 -2.55 -11.09 -11.70
N HIS A 204 -3.58 -10.29 -11.74
CA HIS A 204 -4.32 -9.94 -12.95
C HIS A 204 -4.28 -8.44 -13.19
N GLU A 205 -4.22 -8.01 -14.44
CA GLU A 205 -4.19 -6.58 -14.78
C GLU A 205 -5.54 -5.88 -14.56
N THR A 206 -6.63 -6.65 -14.61
CA THR A 206 -8.01 -6.17 -14.40
C THR A 206 -8.72 -7.00 -13.34
N LEU A 207 -9.84 -6.50 -12.83
CA LEU A 207 -10.70 -7.25 -11.93
C LEU A 207 -11.23 -8.52 -12.62
N GLN A 208 -11.20 -9.63 -11.90
CA GLN A 208 -11.63 -10.93 -12.42
C GLN A 208 -13.09 -11.24 -12.09
N HIS A 209 -13.65 -10.57 -11.13
CA HIS A 209 -15.05 -10.73 -10.69
C HIS A 209 -15.54 -9.45 -10.01
N GLY A 210 -16.86 -9.38 -9.75
CA GLY A 210 -17.48 -8.27 -9.04
C GLY A 210 -17.14 -8.28 -7.55
N ALA A 211 -17.16 -7.10 -6.94
CA ALA A 211 -16.79 -6.88 -5.54
C ALA A 211 -17.66 -7.63 -4.52
N PHE A 212 -18.84 -8.12 -4.92
CA PHE A 212 -19.77 -8.85 -4.04
C PHE A 212 -20.01 -10.29 -4.53
N SER A 213 -19.16 -10.79 -5.40
CA SER A 213 -19.34 -12.13 -5.96
C SER A 213 -18.99 -13.25 -4.99
N GLY A 214 -18.16 -12.97 -3.97
CA GLY A 214 -17.56 -13.98 -3.10
C GLY A 214 -16.62 -14.95 -3.83
N ALA A 215 -16.22 -14.62 -5.06
CA ALA A 215 -15.49 -15.54 -5.95
C ALA A 215 -13.98 -15.58 -5.71
N GLY A 216 -13.46 -14.85 -4.76
CA GLY A 216 -12.02 -14.87 -4.49
C GLY A 216 -11.68 -14.36 -3.09
N ALA A 217 -10.51 -14.74 -2.63
CA ALA A 217 -9.94 -14.27 -1.38
C ALA A 217 -8.47 -13.88 -1.58
N SER A 218 -7.95 -13.06 -0.69
CA SER A 218 -6.55 -12.65 -0.65
C SER A 218 -6.07 -12.72 0.78
N SER A 219 -5.07 -13.55 1.10
CA SER A 219 -4.52 -13.49 2.43
C SER A 219 -3.73 -12.18 2.62
N ARG A 220 -3.85 -11.59 3.81
CA ARG A 220 -3.06 -10.40 4.17
C ARG A 220 -1.56 -10.67 4.08
N ALA A 221 -1.16 -11.92 4.29
CA ALA A 221 0.23 -12.36 4.13
C ALA A 221 0.66 -12.32 2.65
N ASN A 222 -0.17 -12.74 1.70
CA ASN A 222 0.11 -12.65 0.26
C ASN A 222 0.20 -11.20 -0.20
N VAL A 223 -0.71 -10.34 0.26
CA VAL A 223 -0.68 -8.90 -0.06
C VAL A 223 0.62 -8.27 0.45
N GLY A 224 0.98 -8.52 1.72
CA GLY A 224 2.22 -8.00 2.30
C GLY A 224 3.47 -8.52 1.59
N HIS A 225 3.49 -9.81 1.23
CA HIS A 225 4.56 -10.39 0.44
C HIS A 225 4.71 -9.69 -0.92
N PHE A 226 3.64 -9.55 -1.69
CA PHE A 226 3.69 -8.92 -3.01
C PHE A 226 4.15 -7.46 -2.94
N MET A 227 3.70 -6.71 -1.93
CA MET A 227 4.15 -5.33 -1.73
C MET A 227 5.65 -5.24 -1.44
N ALA A 228 6.19 -6.18 -0.65
CA ALA A 228 7.62 -6.23 -0.37
C ALA A 228 8.45 -6.61 -1.61
N GLU A 229 7.95 -7.55 -2.43
CA GLU A 229 8.58 -7.90 -3.70
C GLU A 229 8.61 -6.70 -4.66
N LEU A 230 7.48 -5.97 -4.81
CA LEU A 230 7.42 -4.73 -5.62
C LEU A 230 8.46 -3.69 -5.19
N ALA A 231 8.72 -3.60 -3.89
CA ALA A 231 9.68 -2.63 -3.35
C ALA A 231 11.15 -2.99 -3.61
N THR A 232 11.45 -4.29 -3.85
CA THR A 232 12.83 -4.81 -3.84
C THR A 232 13.23 -5.60 -5.08
N ASP A 233 12.30 -5.84 -6.01
CA ASP A 233 12.54 -6.57 -7.25
C ASP A 233 12.28 -5.65 -8.45
N ASP A 234 13.33 -5.34 -9.22
CA ASP A 234 13.26 -4.41 -10.34
C ASP A 234 12.48 -4.98 -11.53
N ALA A 235 12.54 -6.28 -11.77
CA ALA A 235 11.79 -6.91 -12.86
C ALA A 235 10.31 -6.94 -12.57
N LEU A 236 9.94 -7.26 -11.33
CA LEU A 236 8.56 -7.23 -10.88
C LEU A 236 8.00 -5.80 -10.89
N TRP A 237 8.80 -4.83 -10.43
CA TRP A 237 8.44 -3.42 -10.51
C TRP A 237 8.20 -2.97 -11.94
N ALA A 238 9.12 -3.24 -12.86
CA ALA A 238 8.98 -2.88 -14.27
C ALA A 238 7.70 -3.44 -14.91
N ARG A 239 7.26 -4.64 -14.47
CA ARG A 239 6.01 -5.24 -14.94
C ARG A 239 4.77 -4.51 -14.41
N TRP A 240 4.79 -4.03 -13.16
CA TRP A 240 3.60 -3.56 -12.46
C TRP A 240 3.55 -2.06 -12.18
N ARG A 241 4.60 -1.30 -12.47
CA ARG A 241 4.59 0.15 -12.34
C ARG A 241 3.48 0.78 -13.20
N GLY A 242 2.80 1.77 -12.64
CA GLY A 242 1.68 2.45 -13.27
C GLY A 242 0.41 1.61 -13.36
N LYS A 243 0.36 0.42 -12.72
CA LYS A 243 -0.76 -0.52 -12.82
C LYS A 243 -1.50 -0.71 -11.50
N TYR A 244 -2.65 -1.40 -11.60
CA TYR A 244 -3.58 -1.66 -10.52
C TYR A 244 -3.87 -3.16 -10.41
N PRO A 245 -2.86 -4.02 -10.11
CA PRO A 245 -3.04 -5.47 -10.11
C PRO A 245 -4.13 -5.92 -9.15
N HIS A 246 -4.97 -6.84 -9.63
CA HIS A 246 -5.89 -7.61 -8.82
C HIS A 246 -5.18 -8.85 -8.31
N LEU A 247 -5.10 -9.03 -6.99
CA LEU A 247 -4.41 -10.13 -6.34
C LEU A 247 -5.43 -11.11 -5.80
N LEU A 248 -5.27 -12.39 -6.13
CA LEU A 248 -6.10 -13.50 -5.67
C LEU A 248 -5.22 -14.63 -5.12
N ASN A 249 -5.62 -15.25 -4.00
CA ASN A 249 -5.04 -16.53 -3.60
C ASN A 249 -5.21 -17.53 -4.75
N ALA A 250 -4.20 -18.35 -5.02
CA ALA A 250 -4.37 -19.45 -5.95
C ALA A 250 -5.38 -20.45 -5.36
N ALA A 251 -6.19 -21.05 -6.24
CA ALA A 251 -7.06 -22.14 -5.81
C ALA A 251 -6.18 -23.27 -5.23
N PRO A 252 -6.63 -23.95 -4.16
CA PRO A 252 -5.92 -25.13 -3.69
C PRO A 252 -5.79 -26.14 -4.83
N PRO A 253 -4.66 -26.86 -4.91
CA PRO A 253 -4.52 -27.91 -5.91
C PRO A 253 -5.67 -28.93 -5.76
N ALA A 254 -6.24 -29.32 -6.89
CA ALA A 254 -7.34 -30.28 -6.96
C ALA A 254 -6.92 -31.66 -6.46
#